data_0d294b5d79b57de50fefb21381edbe47
#
_entry.id   0d294b5d79b57de50fefb21381edbe47
#
_cell.length_a   1.000
_cell.length_b   1.000
_cell.length_c   1.000
_cell.angle_alpha   90.00
_cell.angle_beta   90.00
_cell.angle_gamma   90.00
#
_symmetry.space_group_name_H-M   'P 1'
#
loop_
_entity.id
_entity.type
_entity.pdbx_description
1 polymer ?
#
loop_
_entity_poly.entity_id
_entity_poly.type
_entity_poly.pdbx_seq_one_letter_code
_entity_poly.pdbx_strand_id
1 'polypeptide(L)'
;MSSGFGQRAVRSLKRRLGLTDRERIKKLLADPPAVEEDRIVFTSSEDYSGNPKALYLYMKEEGLLEKYRVTWLFERRENCFDFPEENVESLCMFNEEGKRSWKAQQAVMRARFVFYSHNVNWVKNFRKEQTFVDLWHGCGYKGALKSDATRVFYDYLMVTGERYIDIFRDVMDDPDGNILDLGYPRNDMFRTRRSDAAAYLASLKERTGAEKALLWMPTFRQSTVKRLDTDIALSSSGIPLLYGEEQLRQLNDCCRAKGVLLIVKKHHLQVTYDLPGEGIDHVLFLDGNDLRKGNADLYELLAQTDGMITDYSSAAIDYMLLDKPLGYTLDDFDQYEDARGWSFDNVKDYMPGHHMYTMEDLLAFVGDVAEGRDPYAADRARILPQMHTYTDGFSRRIAEYFGL
;
A
#
# COMPACT_ATOMS: atom_id res chain seq x y z
N MET A 1 -33.64 27.65 -29.03
CA MET A 1 -32.81 27.27 -30.20
C MET A 1 -31.38 27.84 -30.11
N SER A 2 -30.69 27.79 -28.97
CA SER A 2 -29.34 28.41 -28.81
C SER A 2 -28.21 27.45 -28.41
N SER A 3 -28.48 26.15 -28.24
CA SER A 3 -27.43 25.17 -27.81
C SER A 3 -26.62 24.56 -28.96
N GLY A 4 -27.05 24.66 -30.19
CA GLY A 4 -26.39 24.02 -31.35
C GLY A 4 -25.19 24.79 -31.91
N PHE A 5 -25.17 26.11 -31.76
CA PHE A 5 -24.10 26.94 -32.34
C PHE A 5 -22.80 26.87 -31.55
N GLY A 6 -22.87 26.82 -30.20
CA GLY A 6 -21.71 26.69 -29.33
C GLY A 6 -20.98 25.34 -29.49
N GLN A 7 -21.73 24.25 -29.61
CA GLN A 7 -21.16 22.92 -29.82
C GLN A 7 -20.49 22.74 -31.20
N ARG A 8 -21.01 23.38 -32.25
CA ARG A 8 -20.38 23.38 -33.59
C ARG A 8 -19.10 24.19 -33.60
N ALA A 9 -19.07 25.35 -32.94
CA ALA A 9 -17.88 26.19 -32.84
C ALA A 9 -16.76 25.49 -32.06
N VAL A 10 -17.09 24.85 -30.94
CA VAL A 10 -16.14 24.05 -30.15
C VAL A 10 -15.61 22.82 -30.93
N ARG A 11 -16.48 22.14 -31.71
CA ARG A 11 -16.03 21.05 -32.60
C ARG A 11 -15.14 21.56 -33.75
N SER A 12 -15.41 22.74 -34.32
CA SER A 12 -14.58 23.36 -35.36
C SER A 12 -13.20 23.78 -34.79
N LEU A 13 -13.19 24.35 -33.58
CA LEU A 13 -11.95 24.70 -32.88
C LEU A 13 -11.12 23.45 -32.52
N LYS A 14 -11.75 22.37 -32.05
CA LYS A 14 -11.09 21.08 -31.76
C LYS A 14 -10.56 20.41 -33.03
N ARG A 15 -11.18 20.56 -34.18
CA ARG A 15 -10.63 20.10 -35.47
C ARG A 15 -9.39 20.88 -35.91
N ARG A 16 -9.29 22.17 -35.56
CA ARG A 16 -8.08 22.99 -35.80
C ARG A 16 -6.96 22.73 -34.81
N LEU A 17 -7.26 22.26 -33.61
CA LEU A 17 -6.30 21.97 -32.54
C LEU A 17 -5.75 20.51 -32.53
N GLY A 18 -6.17 19.69 -33.49
CA GLY A 18 -5.75 18.29 -33.60
C GLY A 18 -6.74 17.30 -33.00
N LEU A 19 -6.37 16.00 -33.01
CA LEU A 19 -7.21 14.92 -32.51
C LEU A 19 -7.36 15.00 -30.98
N THR A 20 -8.57 14.69 -30.48
CA THR A 20 -8.81 14.49 -29.06
C THR A 20 -8.09 13.24 -28.55
N ASP A 21 -7.80 13.14 -27.25
CA ASP A 21 -7.18 11.96 -26.64
C ASP A 21 -7.94 10.66 -26.98
N ARG A 22 -9.28 10.72 -26.98
CA ARG A 22 -10.12 9.58 -27.38
C ARG A 22 -9.88 9.14 -28.83
N GLU A 23 -9.70 10.08 -29.74
CA GLU A 23 -9.44 9.77 -31.16
C GLU A 23 -8.01 9.25 -31.35
N ARG A 24 -7.04 9.78 -30.59
CA ARG A 24 -5.67 9.30 -30.59
C ARG A 24 -5.59 7.89 -30.02
N ILE A 25 -6.27 7.59 -28.91
CA ILE A 25 -6.35 6.25 -28.34
C ILE A 25 -6.98 5.28 -29.33
N LYS A 26 -8.07 5.66 -30.02
CA LYS A 26 -8.65 4.80 -31.06
C LYS A 26 -7.67 4.48 -32.19
N LYS A 27 -6.85 5.42 -32.60
CA LYS A 27 -5.79 5.18 -33.61
C LYS A 27 -4.71 4.25 -33.06
N LEU A 28 -4.24 4.46 -31.84
CA LEU A 28 -3.27 3.59 -31.18
C LEU A 28 -3.80 2.15 -31.07
N LEU A 29 -5.09 1.96 -30.81
CA LEU A 29 -5.71 0.64 -30.72
C LEU A 29 -5.86 -0.05 -32.08
N ALA A 30 -6.04 0.74 -33.15
CA ALA A 30 -6.16 0.22 -34.52
C ALA A 30 -4.81 -0.11 -35.15
N ASP A 31 -3.78 0.64 -34.80
CA ASP A 31 -2.40 0.48 -35.29
C ASP A 31 -1.46 0.67 -34.09
N PRO A 32 -1.24 -0.38 -33.29
CA PRO A 32 -0.45 -0.31 -32.07
C PRO A 32 1.04 -0.14 -32.39
N PRO A 33 1.73 0.76 -31.66
CA PRO A 33 3.17 0.94 -31.83
C PRO A 33 3.94 -0.33 -31.46
N ALA A 34 5.14 -0.52 -32.01
CA ALA A 34 6.01 -1.60 -31.60
C ALA A 34 6.35 -1.54 -30.10
N VAL A 35 6.53 -2.69 -29.47
CA VAL A 35 7.08 -2.77 -28.10
C VAL A 35 8.56 -2.42 -28.17
N GLU A 36 9.00 -1.62 -27.22
CA GLU A 36 10.36 -1.16 -27.07
C GLU A 36 11.01 -1.94 -25.92
N GLU A 37 12.01 -2.75 -26.20
CA GLU A 37 12.62 -3.68 -25.24
C GLU A 37 13.25 -2.99 -24.02
N ASP A 38 13.64 -1.73 -24.19
CA ASP A 38 14.24 -0.89 -23.16
C ASP A 38 13.25 -0.01 -22.41
N ARG A 39 11.93 -0.20 -22.58
CA ARG A 39 10.92 0.63 -21.93
C ARG A 39 10.21 -0.08 -20.79
N ILE A 40 10.22 0.57 -19.64
CA ILE A 40 9.50 0.14 -18.43
C ILE A 40 8.46 1.20 -18.03
N VAL A 41 7.30 0.72 -17.59
CA VAL A 41 6.25 1.56 -16.98
C VAL A 41 6.05 1.13 -15.54
N PHE A 42 6.02 2.10 -14.62
CA PHE A 42 5.62 1.92 -13.23
C PHE A 42 4.33 2.67 -12.93
N THR A 43 3.49 2.08 -12.07
CA THR A 43 2.30 2.74 -11.52
C THR A 43 1.91 2.14 -10.17
N SER A 44 1.35 2.96 -9.28
CA SER A 44 0.82 2.54 -7.99
C SER A 44 -0.42 3.34 -7.63
N SER A 45 -1.31 2.80 -6.77
CA SER A 45 -2.61 3.44 -6.47
C SER A 45 -2.51 4.74 -5.68
N GLU A 46 -1.48 4.91 -4.87
CA GLU A 46 -1.24 6.14 -4.09
C GLU A 46 -0.15 7.01 -4.74
N ASP A 47 0.07 6.81 -6.03
CA ASP A 47 1.12 7.46 -6.81
C ASP A 47 2.52 7.35 -6.17
N TYR A 48 3.51 6.96 -6.92
CA TYR A 48 4.90 6.84 -6.48
C TYR A 48 5.06 6.23 -5.07
N SER A 49 4.48 5.06 -4.84
CA SER A 49 4.42 4.42 -3.53
C SER A 49 4.57 2.89 -3.58
N GLY A 50 4.75 2.27 -2.42
CA GLY A 50 4.68 0.82 -2.22
C GLY A 50 5.68 0.01 -3.06
N ASN A 51 5.24 -1.16 -3.51
CA ASN A 51 6.09 -2.11 -4.23
C ASN A 51 6.72 -1.56 -5.52
N PRO A 52 5.97 -0.86 -6.40
CA PRO A 52 6.57 -0.29 -7.62
C PRO A 52 7.65 0.75 -7.31
N LYS A 53 7.45 1.61 -6.29
CA LYS A 53 8.46 2.59 -5.87
C LYS A 53 9.72 1.90 -5.34
N ALA A 54 9.56 0.90 -4.50
CA ALA A 54 10.71 0.19 -3.93
C ALA A 54 11.54 -0.53 -5.00
N LEU A 55 10.90 -1.20 -5.96
CA LEU A 55 11.60 -1.81 -7.10
C LEU A 55 12.32 -0.76 -7.96
N TYR A 56 11.66 0.36 -8.25
CA TYR A 56 12.29 1.47 -8.98
C TYR A 56 13.51 2.01 -8.26
N LEU A 57 13.42 2.23 -6.93
CA LEU A 57 14.54 2.73 -6.14
C LEU A 57 15.72 1.76 -6.11
N TYR A 58 15.44 0.46 -5.99
CA TYR A 58 16.46 -0.58 -6.12
C TYR A 58 17.15 -0.52 -7.50
N MET A 59 16.36 -0.48 -8.58
CA MET A 59 16.91 -0.38 -9.94
C MET A 59 17.78 0.87 -10.13
N LYS A 60 17.40 1.97 -9.50
CA LYS A 60 18.19 3.21 -9.50
C LYS A 60 19.51 3.04 -8.74
N GLU A 61 19.48 2.49 -7.55
CA GLU A 61 20.66 2.28 -6.68
C GLU A 61 21.68 1.32 -7.34
N GLU A 62 21.19 0.29 -8.03
CA GLU A 62 22.05 -0.69 -8.73
C GLU A 62 22.46 -0.24 -10.16
N GLY A 63 22.10 0.98 -10.58
CA GLY A 63 22.44 1.50 -11.92
C GLY A 63 21.68 0.81 -13.06
N LEU A 64 20.67 -0.01 -12.77
CA LEU A 64 19.91 -0.74 -13.78
C LEU A 64 19.06 0.20 -14.65
N LEU A 65 18.67 1.36 -14.11
CA LEU A 65 17.89 2.36 -14.85
C LEU A 65 18.63 2.91 -16.08
N GLU A 66 19.96 2.88 -16.13
CA GLU A 66 20.72 3.37 -17.25
C GLU A 66 20.40 2.64 -18.57
N LYS A 67 19.92 1.38 -18.46
CA LYS A 67 19.55 0.53 -19.60
C LYS A 67 18.14 0.78 -20.10
N TYR A 68 17.31 1.52 -19.34
CA TYR A 68 15.88 1.61 -19.58
C TYR A 68 15.40 3.05 -19.69
N ARG A 69 14.38 3.26 -20.51
CA ARG A 69 13.51 4.44 -20.49
C ARG A 69 12.33 4.14 -19.60
N VAL A 70 12.20 4.87 -18.52
CA VAL A 70 11.19 4.64 -17.50
C VAL A 70 10.08 5.67 -17.58
N THR A 71 8.84 5.23 -17.53
CA THR A 71 7.67 6.10 -17.40
C THR A 71 6.96 5.79 -16.10
N TRP A 72 6.83 6.79 -15.22
CA TRP A 72 5.94 6.74 -14.08
C TRP A 72 4.57 7.29 -14.44
N LEU A 73 3.51 6.50 -14.18
CA LEU A 73 2.13 6.91 -14.37
C LEU A 73 1.51 7.31 -13.04
N PHE A 74 0.98 8.53 -13.00
CA PHE A 74 0.31 9.11 -11.85
C PHE A 74 -1.18 9.20 -12.09
N GLU A 75 -2.00 8.79 -11.11
CA GLU A 75 -3.44 8.94 -11.17
C GLU A 75 -3.84 10.39 -10.91
N ARG A 76 -3.20 11.04 -9.91
CA ARG A 76 -3.48 12.40 -9.48
C ARG A 76 -2.43 13.36 -10.03
N ARG A 77 -2.89 14.38 -10.72
CA ARG A 77 -2.00 15.38 -11.34
C ARG A 77 -1.16 16.15 -10.32
N GLU A 78 -1.72 16.43 -9.14
CA GLU A 78 -1.03 17.12 -8.05
C GLU A 78 0.14 16.34 -7.45
N ASN A 79 0.18 15.05 -7.71
CA ASN A 79 1.26 14.17 -7.26
C ASN A 79 2.36 14.00 -8.32
N CYS A 80 2.14 14.47 -9.57
CA CYS A 80 3.17 14.43 -10.60
C CYS A 80 4.34 15.35 -10.25
N PHE A 81 5.55 14.87 -10.44
CA PHE A 81 6.79 15.64 -10.30
C PHE A 81 7.80 15.22 -11.36
N ASP A 82 8.79 16.07 -11.62
CA ASP A 82 9.88 15.75 -12.55
C ASP A 82 10.96 14.94 -11.83
N PHE A 83 11.35 13.84 -12.46
CA PHE A 83 12.46 13.04 -11.98
C PHE A 83 13.80 13.70 -12.36
N PRO A 84 14.85 13.59 -11.52
CA PRO A 84 16.17 14.12 -11.85
C PRO A 84 16.90 13.31 -12.94
N GLU A 85 16.48 12.06 -13.18
CA GLU A 85 17.06 11.19 -14.21
C GLU A 85 16.48 11.55 -15.58
N GLU A 86 17.34 11.79 -16.57
CA GLU A 86 16.94 12.19 -17.94
C GLU A 86 16.13 11.13 -18.69
N ASN A 87 16.30 9.86 -18.33
CA ASN A 87 15.61 8.72 -18.90
C ASN A 87 14.31 8.32 -18.16
N VAL A 88 13.88 9.11 -17.18
CA VAL A 88 12.65 8.89 -16.40
C VAL A 88 11.68 10.02 -16.62
N GLU A 89 10.48 9.70 -17.10
CA GLU A 89 9.40 10.67 -17.31
C GLU A 89 8.19 10.41 -16.43
N SER A 90 7.49 11.49 -16.08
CA SER A 90 6.19 11.46 -15.40
C SER A 90 5.06 11.71 -16.39
N LEU A 91 4.03 10.87 -16.37
CA LEU A 91 2.79 11.09 -17.13
C LEU A 91 1.57 10.91 -16.24
N CYS A 92 0.58 11.79 -16.40
CA CYS A 92 -0.73 11.60 -15.76
C CYS A 92 -1.58 10.60 -16.56
N MET A 93 -2.21 9.64 -15.87
CA MET A 93 -3.15 8.68 -16.46
C MET A 93 -4.37 9.35 -17.10
N PHE A 94 -4.77 10.49 -16.54
CA PHE A 94 -5.93 11.26 -16.99
C PHE A 94 -5.51 12.66 -17.43
N ASN A 95 -6.19 13.16 -18.46
CA ASN A 95 -6.02 14.54 -18.93
C ASN A 95 -6.78 15.53 -18.05
N GLU A 96 -6.72 16.82 -18.37
CA GLU A 96 -7.40 17.91 -17.64
C GLU A 96 -8.92 17.78 -17.58
N GLU A 97 -9.51 17.01 -18.51
CA GLU A 97 -10.95 16.73 -18.56
C GLU A 97 -11.32 15.46 -17.76
N GLY A 98 -10.38 14.84 -17.02
CA GLY A 98 -10.58 13.58 -16.30
C GLY A 98 -10.74 12.36 -17.23
N LYS A 99 -10.35 12.48 -18.51
CA LYS A 99 -10.40 11.40 -19.48
C LYS A 99 -9.03 10.77 -19.64
N ARG A 100 -8.99 9.49 -20.03
CA ARG A 100 -7.74 8.76 -20.28
C ARG A 100 -6.79 9.53 -21.17
N SER A 101 -5.55 9.68 -20.73
CA SER A 101 -4.47 10.32 -21.47
C SER A 101 -3.99 9.39 -22.59
N TRP A 102 -3.92 9.93 -23.83
CA TRP A 102 -3.37 9.15 -24.94
C TRP A 102 -1.87 8.90 -24.77
N LYS A 103 -1.14 9.81 -24.12
CA LYS A 103 0.30 9.64 -23.84
C LYS A 103 0.54 8.49 -22.89
N ALA A 104 -0.23 8.42 -21.79
CA ALA A 104 -0.15 7.30 -20.84
C ALA A 104 -0.49 5.96 -21.52
N GLN A 105 -1.56 5.93 -22.35
CA GLN A 105 -1.90 4.73 -23.13
C GLN A 105 -0.78 4.32 -24.09
N GLN A 106 -0.17 5.29 -24.77
CA GLN A 106 0.95 5.04 -25.67
C GLN A 106 2.18 4.51 -24.95
N ALA A 107 2.52 5.07 -23.77
CA ALA A 107 3.64 4.64 -22.95
C ALA A 107 3.48 3.16 -22.55
N VAL A 108 2.30 2.79 -22.05
CA VAL A 108 2.01 1.39 -21.69
C VAL A 108 2.08 0.47 -22.91
N MET A 109 1.52 0.89 -24.07
CA MET A 109 1.54 0.05 -25.27
C MET A 109 2.93 -0.16 -25.88
N ARG A 110 3.90 0.68 -25.53
CA ARG A 110 5.31 0.54 -25.95
C ARG A 110 6.17 -0.21 -24.93
N ALA A 111 5.71 -0.31 -23.68
CA ALA A 111 6.52 -0.90 -22.62
C ALA A 111 6.76 -2.39 -22.83
N ARG A 112 7.99 -2.84 -22.60
CA ARG A 112 8.35 -4.25 -22.45
C ARG A 112 7.84 -4.78 -21.12
N PHE A 113 8.03 -4.00 -20.05
CA PHE A 113 7.56 -4.33 -18.70
C PHE A 113 6.62 -3.25 -18.16
N VAL A 114 5.55 -3.71 -17.50
CA VAL A 114 4.63 -2.85 -16.74
C VAL A 114 4.56 -3.38 -15.32
N PHE A 115 5.16 -2.67 -14.37
CA PHE A 115 5.11 -2.99 -12.95
C PHE A 115 4.07 -2.14 -12.23
N TYR A 116 3.17 -2.78 -11.52
CA TYR A 116 2.08 -2.10 -10.81
C TYR A 116 1.73 -2.83 -9.51
N SER A 117 0.91 -2.21 -8.66
CA SER A 117 0.47 -2.81 -7.38
C SER A 117 -1.03 -2.88 -7.21
N HIS A 118 -1.78 -2.39 -8.19
CA HIS A 118 -3.22 -2.39 -8.23
C HIS A 118 -3.67 -2.54 -9.67
N ASN A 119 -4.97 -2.54 -9.88
CA ASN A 119 -5.58 -2.83 -11.14
C ASN A 119 -5.20 -1.86 -12.27
N VAL A 120 -4.78 -2.40 -13.41
CA VAL A 120 -4.52 -1.67 -14.68
C VAL A 120 -5.64 -1.86 -15.71
N ASN A 121 -6.88 -2.09 -15.30
CA ASN A 121 -8.05 -2.36 -16.15
C ASN A 121 -8.33 -1.28 -17.22
N TRP A 122 -7.74 -0.12 -17.10
CA TRP A 122 -7.85 0.95 -18.08
C TRP A 122 -6.97 0.70 -19.32
N VAL A 123 -5.96 -0.18 -19.23
CA VAL A 123 -5.14 -0.59 -20.37
C VAL A 123 -5.90 -1.61 -21.21
N LYS A 124 -5.79 -1.52 -22.51
CA LYS A 124 -6.41 -2.45 -23.47
C LYS A 124 -5.38 -2.84 -24.51
N ASN A 125 -5.60 -4.01 -25.13
CA ASN A 125 -4.70 -4.60 -26.13
C ASN A 125 -3.32 -4.96 -25.55
N PHE A 126 -3.34 -5.91 -24.61
CA PHE A 126 -2.15 -6.60 -24.14
C PHE A 126 -1.54 -7.42 -25.29
N ARG A 127 -0.23 -7.40 -25.38
CA ARG A 127 0.51 -8.11 -26.43
C ARG A 127 1.46 -9.11 -25.83
N LYS A 128 1.73 -10.19 -26.56
CA LYS A 128 2.61 -11.27 -26.11
C LYS A 128 4.06 -10.82 -25.82
N GLU A 129 4.49 -9.72 -26.47
CA GLU A 129 5.81 -9.13 -26.27
C GLU A 129 5.91 -8.31 -24.97
N GLN A 130 4.79 -8.00 -24.33
CA GLN A 130 4.75 -7.24 -23.08
C GLN A 130 4.66 -8.18 -21.90
N THR A 131 5.19 -7.76 -20.77
CA THR A 131 5.10 -8.47 -19.49
C THR A 131 4.47 -7.54 -18.44
N PHE A 132 3.30 -7.92 -17.96
CA PHE A 132 2.56 -7.21 -16.91
C PHE A 132 2.76 -7.91 -15.56
N VAL A 133 3.40 -7.21 -14.64
CA VAL A 133 3.76 -7.75 -13.32
C VAL A 133 2.98 -6.99 -12.25
N ASP A 134 2.00 -7.68 -11.65
CA ASP A 134 1.33 -7.16 -10.47
C ASP A 134 2.18 -7.48 -9.23
N LEU A 135 2.84 -6.45 -8.72
CA LEU A 135 3.62 -6.54 -7.49
C LEU A 135 2.73 -6.63 -6.25
N TRP A 136 1.41 -6.55 -6.44
CA TRP A 136 0.37 -6.58 -5.44
C TRP A 136 0.57 -5.54 -4.31
N HIS A 137 -0.27 -5.60 -3.29
CA HIS A 137 -0.28 -4.60 -2.21
C HIS A 137 -0.44 -5.21 -0.80
N GLY A 138 -0.39 -6.53 -0.67
CA GLY A 138 -0.32 -7.19 0.63
C GLY A 138 -0.98 -8.57 0.66
N CYS A 139 -0.26 -9.57 1.13
CA CYS A 139 -0.79 -10.85 1.58
C CYS A 139 -1.25 -10.69 3.03
N GLY A 140 -2.46 -11.07 3.36
CA GLY A 140 -3.03 -10.82 4.69
C GLY A 140 -3.87 -11.98 5.19
N TYR A 141 -4.53 -11.72 6.32
CA TYR A 141 -5.41 -12.68 7.01
C TYR A 141 -6.82 -12.73 6.43
N LYS A 142 -7.25 -11.64 5.79
CA LYS A 142 -8.62 -11.44 5.32
C LYS A 142 -8.97 -12.37 4.18
N GLY A 143 -10.14 -13.00 4.26
CA GLY A 143 -10.74 -13.67 3.10
C GLY A 143 -10.93 -12.67 1.96
N ALA A 144 -10.61 -13.10 0.76
CA ALA A 144 -10.81 -12.26 -0.40
C ALA A 144 -12.27 -12.33 -0.86
N LEU A 145 -12.80 -11.18 -1.23
CA LEU A 145 -14.10 -11.13 -1.87
C LEU A 145 -13.93 -11.58 -3.34
N LYS A 146 -14.36 -12.80 -3.65
CA LYS A 146 -14.37 -13.31 -5.03
C LYS A 146 -15.11 -12.37 -6.02
N SER A 147 -16.05 -11.56 -5.53
CA SER A 147 -16.77 -10.58 -6.34
C SER A 147 -15.90 -9.40 -6.82
N ASP A 148 -14.81 -9.11 -6.14
CA ASP A 148 -13.89 -8.03 -6.49
C ASP A 148 -12.67 -8.50 -7.29
N ALA A 149 -12.48 -9.80 -7.43
CA ALA A 149 -11.55 -10.44 -8.38
C ALA A 149 -11.99 -10.22 -9.84
N THR A 150 -12.71 -9.15 -10.11
CA THR A 150 -13.06 -8.74 -11.46
C THR A 150 -11.78 -8.51 -12.24
N ARG A 151 -11.25 -9.65 -12.76
CA ARG A 151 -10.27 -9.70 -13.83
C ARG A 151 -9.14 -8.69 -13.65
N VAL A 152 -8.39 -8.86 -12.56
CA VAL A 152 -7.05 -8.27 -12.49
C VAL A 152 -6.28 -8.94 -13.62
N PHE A 153 -5.85 -8.16 -14.59
CA PHE A 153 -5.00 -8.68 -15.65
C PHE A 153 -3.56 -8.66 -15.15
N TYR A 154 -2.88 -9.77 -15.24
CA TYR A 154 -1.44 -9.93 -15.00
C TYR A 154 -0.89 -11.06 -15.85
N ASP A 155 0.39 -10.98 -16.21
CA ASP A 155 1.16 -12.12 -16.64
C ASP A 155 1.80 -12.81 -15.44
N TYR A 156 2.19 -12.03 -14.41
CA TYR A 156 2.76 -12.49 -13.15
C TYR A 156 2.21 -11.68 -11.98
N LEU A 157 1.93 -12.37 -10.87
CA LEU A 157 1.48 -11.76 -9.62
C LEU A 157 2.41 -12.17 -8.47
N MET A 158 2.84 -11.20 -7.65
CA MET A 158 3.74 -11.43 -6.52
C MET A 158 2.99 -11.70 -5.23
N VAL A 159 3.48 -12.68 -4.46
CA VAL A 159 3.06 -12.97 -3.09
C VAL A 159 4.27 -13.09 -2.17
N THR A 160 4.06 -13.09 -0.86
CA THR A 160 5.14 -13.11 0.13
C THR A 160 5.70 -14.49 0.38
N GLY A 161 4.89 -15.53 0.23
CA GLY A 161 5.30 -16.90 0.50
C GLY A 161 4.45 -17.94 -0.22
N GLU A 162 4.97 -19.16 -0.30
CA GLU A 162 4.38 -20.28 -1.03
C GLU A 162 2.91 -20.54 -0.64
N ARG A 163 2.58 -20.40 0.65
CA ARG A 163 1.21 -20.56 1.16
C ARG A 163 0.19 -19.69 0.46
N TYR A 164 0.59 -18.50 0.00
CA TYR A 164 -0.32 -17.57 -0.67
C TYR A 164 -0.56 -17.90 -2.15
N ILE A 165 0.23 -18.79 -2.77
CA ILE A 165 0.08 -19.12 -4.19
C ILE A 165 -1.33 -19.69 -4.47
N ASP A 166 -1.74 -20.73 -3.75
CA ASP A 166 -3.05 -21.36 -3.98
C ASP A 166 -4.20 -20.46 -3.51
N ILE A 167 -4.01 -19.70 -2.43
CA ILE A 167 -4.98 -18.70 -1.98
C ILE A 167 -5.24 -17.68 -3.09
N PHE A 168 -4.19 -17.17 -3.72
CA PHE A 168 -4.36 -16.17 -4.77
C PHE A 168 -4.85 -16.74 -6.09
N ARG A 169 -4.56 -18.01 -6.40
CA ARG A 169 -5.19 -18.70 -7.53
C ARG A 169 -6.71 -18.79 -7.38
N ASP A 170 -7.18 -19.13 -6.18
CA ASP A 170 -8.64 -19.15 -5.89
C ASP A 170 -9.23 -17.74 -5.91
N VAL A 171 -8.55 -16.75 -5.31
CA VAL A 171 -8.99 -15.35 -5.26
C VAL A 171 -9.12 -14.74 -6.65
N MET A 172 -8.14 -14.99 -7.53
CA MET A 172 -8.10 -14.43 -8.88
C MET A 172 -8.96 -15.23 -9.88
N ASP A 173 -9.55 -16.36 -9.44
CA ASP A 173 -10.23 -17.31 -10.31
C ASP A 173 -9.33 -17.72 -11.50
N ASP A 174 -8.05 -17.95 -11.21
CA ASP A 174 -7.01 -18.27 -12.19
C ASP A 174 -6.14 -19.43 -11.69
N PRO A 175 -6.62 -20.69 -11.86
CA PRO A 175 -5.95 -21.87 -11.33
C PRO A 175 -4.56 -22.13 -11.94
N ASP A 176 -4.29 -21.60 -13.13
CA ASP A 176 -3.05 -21.74 -13.86
C ASP A 176 -2.20 -20.46 -13.81
N GLY A 177 -2.63 -19.44 -13.04
CA GLY A 177 -1.97 -18.15 -12.94
C GLY A 177 -0.51 -18.22 -12.48
N ASN A 178 0.34 -17.44 -13.10
CA ASN A 178 1.76 -17.30 -12.72
C ASN A 178 1.88 -16.47 -11.44
N ILE A 179 1.69 -17.10 -10.30
CA ILE A 179 1.85 -16.46 -8.98
C ILE A 179 3.22 -16.84 -8.43
N LEU A 180 4.03 -15.83 -8.10
CA LEU A 180 5.42 -15.99 -7.69
C LEU A 180 5.61 -15.53 -6.24
N ASP A 181 6.21 -16.35 -5.42
CA ASP A 181 6.50 -16.08 -4.01
C ASP A 181 7.85 -15.36 -3.79
N LEU A 182 8.17 -14.42 -4.68
CA LEU A 182 9.41 -13.65 -4.62
C LEU A 182 9.37 -12.53 -3.56
N GLY A 183 8.22 -12.33 -2.92
CA GLY A 183 8.02 -11.32 -1.89
C GLY A 183 7.76 -9.93 -2.44
N TYR A 184 7.76 -8.94 -1.54
CA TYR A 184 7.38 -7.57 -1.86
C TYR A 184 8.56 -6.61 -1.80
N PRO A 185 8.87 -5.89 -2.89
CA PRO A 185 9.95 -4.90 -2.92
C PRO A 185 9.93 -3.89 -1.78
N ARG A 186 8.75 -3.45 -1.34
CA ARG A 186 8.61 -2.50 -0.24
C ARG A 186 9.22 -2.98 1.08
N ASN A 187 9.34 -4.29 1.26
CA ASN A 187 9.95 -4.87 2.46
C ASN A 187 11.48 -4.67 2.50
N ASP A 188 12.13 -4.41 1.35
CA ASP A 188 13.53 -4.00 1.34
C ASP A 188 13.72 -2.63 2.00
N MET A 189 12.69 -1.78 2.01
CA MET A 189 12.71 -0.46 2.66
C MET A 189 12.87 -0.56 4.18
N PHE A 190 12.59 -1.69 4.79
CA PHE A 190 12.90 -1.95 6.20
C PHE A 190 14.40 -1.89 6.52
N ARG A 191 15.25 -2.11 5.53
CA ARG A 191 16.72 -2.12 5.65
C ARG A 191 17.39 -0.91 5.01
N THR A 192 16.59 0.01 4.46
CA THR A 192 17.11 1.24 3.84
C THR A 192 17.74 2.12 4.92
N ARG A 193 18.98 2.55 4.69
CA ARG A 193 19.70 3.47 5.59
C ARG A 193 19.32 4.93 5.39
N ARG A 194 18.17 5.23 4.81
CA ARG A 194 17.73 6.61 4.62
C ARG A 194 17.43 7.24 5.97
N SER A 195 17.96 8.42 6.18
CA SER A 195 17.85 9.16 7.45
C SER A 195 16.52 9.88 7.63
N ASP A 196 15.74 10.07 6.55
CA ASP A 196 14.55 10.94 6.57
C ASP A 196 13.44 10.43 7.51
N ALA A 197 13.09 9.16 7.43
CA ALA A 197 12.08 8.57 8.33
C ALA A 197 12.57 8.52 9.79
N ALA A 198 13.85 8.22 10.01
CA ALA A 198 14.47 8.23 11.34
C ALA A 198 14.49 9.65 11.93
N ALA A 199 14.89 10.65 11.14
CA ALA A 199 14.89 12.05 11.55
C ALA A 199 13.47 12.56 11.84
N TYR A 200 12.49 12.17 11.00
CA TYR A 200 11.09 12.52 11.22
C TYR A 200 10.57 11.93 12.54
N LEU A 201 10.78 10.62 12.78
CA LEU A 201 10.37 10.00 14.04
C LEU A 201 11.08 10.60 15.25
N ALA A 202 12.38 10.88 15.14
CA ALA A 202 13.14 11.55 16.21
C ALA A 202 12.54 12.92 16.55
N SER A 203 12.15 13.72 15.57
CA SER A 203 11.49 15.02 15.79
C SER A 203 10.14 14.89 16.50
N LEU A 204 9.35 13.84 16.19
CA LEU A 204 8.10 13.57 16.87
C LEU A 204 8.33 13.15 18.33
N LYS A 205 9.31 12.30 18.58
CA LYS A 205 9.70 11.84 19.92
C LYS A 205 10.23 12.99 20.78
N GLU A 206 11.06 13.87 20.21
CA GLU A 206 11.60 15.04 20.92
C GLU A 206 10.48 15.98 21.41
N ARG A 207 9.46 16.20 20.57
CA ARG A 207 8.31 17.06 20.92
C ARG A 207 7.48 16.51 22.09
N THR A 208 7.48 15.20 22.30
CA THR A 208 6.68 14.53 23.34
C THR A 208 7.53 14.09 24.53
N GLY A 209 8.86 14.04 24.40
CA GLY A 209 9.77 13.46 25.38
C GLY A 209 9.70 11.92 25.43
N ALA A 210 9.12 11.28 24.41
CA ALA A 210 9.00 9.84 24.36
C ALA A 210 10.33 9.16 24.00
N GLU A 211 10.63 8.03 24.65
CA GLU A 211 11.81 7.19 24.37
C GLU A 211 11.50 6.11 23.34
N LYS A 212 10.28 5.58 23.35
CA LYS A 212 9.79 4.51 22.48
C LYS A 212 8.70 5.01 21.53
N ALA A 213 8.53 4.31 20.41
CA ALA A 213 7.47 4.61 19.47
C ALA A 213 6.74 3.35 19.00
N LEU A 214 5.42 3.41 19.00
CA LEU A 214 4.52 2.42 18.42
C LEU A 214 3.83 2.99 17.19
N LEU A 215 3.65 2.19 16.14
CA LEU A 215 2.78 2.53 15.03
C LEU A 215 1.53 1.65 15.04
N TRP A 216 0.37 2.28 15.03
CA TRP A 216 -0.92 1.60 14.93
C TRP A 216 -1.53 1.79 13.55
N MET A 217 -1.78 0.69 12.86
CA MET A 217 -2.39 0.66 11.52
C MET A 217 -3.72 -0.11 11.57
N PRO A 218 -4.81 0.51 12.02
CA PRO A 218 -6.10 -0.13 12.06
C PRO A 218 -6.65 -0.34 10.65
N THR A 219 -7.31 -1.49 10.41
CA THR A 219 -8.13 -1.68 9.22
C THR A 219 -9.39 -0.81 9.34
N PHE A 220 -9.77 -0.16 8.26
CA PHE A 220 -11.04 0.58 8.22
C PHE A 220 -12.24 -0.37 8.34
N ARG A 221 -13.27 0.07 9.05
CA ARG A 221 -14.56 -0.62 9.17
C ARG A 221 -15.61 0.02 8.27
N GLN A 222 -15.57 1.36 8.17
CA GLN A 222 -16.35 2.13 7.19
C GLN A 222 -15.43 2.79 6.17
N SER A 223 -15.82 2.67 4.91
CA SER A 223 -15.06 3.19 3.79
C SER A 223 -15.84 4.33 3.11
N THR A 224 -15.10 5.28 2.52
CA THR A 224 -15.65 6.23 1.56
C THR A 224 -16.19 5.53 0.30
N VAL A 225 -15.82 4.27 0.07
CA VAL A 225 -16.29 3.39 -1.00
C VAL A 225 -17.26 2.36 -0.41
N LYS A 226 -18.56 2.61 -0.50
CA LYS A 226 -19.64 1.80 0.12
C LYS A 226 -19.53 0.28 -0.09
N ARG A 227 -19.05 -0.18 -1.24
CA ARG A 227 -18.89 -1.63 -1.53
C ARG A 227 -17.82 -2.31 -0.68
N LEU A 228 -16.98 -1.53 0.00
CA LEU A 228 -15.91 -2.01 0.89
C LEU A 228 -16.29 -1.90 2.36
N ASP A 229 -17.49 -1.32 2.66
CA ASP A 229 -17.98 -1.28 4.02
C ASP A 229 -18.16 -2.69 4.54
N THR A 230 -17.78 -2.88 5.80
CA THR A 230 -18.25 -4.00 6.60
C THR A 230 -19.46 -3.49 7.38
N ASP A 231 -20.55 -4.26 7.45
CA ASP A 231 -21.72 -3.90 8.25
C ASP A 231 -21.44 -4.02 9.78
N ILE A 232 -20.18 -3.89 10.17
CA ILE A 232 -19.75 -3.96 11.57
C ILE A 232 -20.10 -2.66 12.26
N ALA A 233 -20.77 -2.77 13.40
CA ALA A 233 -21.11 -1.62 14.24
C ALA A 233 -19.83 -0.91 14.71
N LEU A 234 -19.72 0.36 14.37
CA LEU A 234 -18.52 1.14 14.68
C LEU A 234 -18.51 1.67 16.09
N SER A 235 -17.30 1.71 16.65
CA SER A 235 -16.98 2.71 17.67
C SER A 235 -17.15 4.12 17.10
N SER A 236 -17.41 5.12 17.94
CA SER A 236 -17.52 6.51 17.50
C SER A 236 -16.25 7.06 16.85
N SER A 237 -15.09 6.45 17.11
CA SER A 237 -13.80 6.80 16.52
C SER A 237 -13.49 6.07 15.22
N GLY A 238 -14.19 4.96 14.92
CA GLY A 238 -13.85 4.05 13.80
C GLY A 238 -12.54 3.28 14.00
N ILE A 239 -11.97 3.32 15.21
CA ILE A 239 -10.72 2.63 15.57
C ILE A 239 -11.06 1.56 16.62
N PRO A 240 -10.60 0.30 16.44
CA PRO A 240 -10.82 -0.76 17.43
C PRO A 240 -10.39 -0.33 18.83
N LEU A 241 -11.10 -0.77 19.87
CA LEU A 241 -10.84 -0.46 21.28
C LEU A 241 -10.96 1.02 21.68
N LEU A 242 -10.93 1.97 20.75
CA LEU A 242 -11.13 3.40 21.03
C LEU A 242 -12.59 3.80 20.76
N TYR A 243 -13.46 3.53 21.71
CA TYR A 243 -14.90 3.79 21.58
C TYR A 243 -15.29 5.26 21.77
N GLY A 244 -14.39 6.09 22.33
CA GLY A 244 -14.64 7.50 22.56
C GLY A 244 -13.46 8.24 23.19
N GLU A 245 -13.75 9.45 23.67
CA GLU A 245 -12.74 10.35 24.25
C GLU A 245 -12.10 9.77 25.54
N GLU A 246 -12.86 9.08 26.36
CA GLU A 246 -12.36 8.50 27.61
C GLU A 246 -11.24 7.49 27.34
N GLN A 247 -11.45 6.55 26.42
CA GLN A 247 -10.45 5.55 26.04
C GLN A 247 -9.22 6.20 25.42
N LEU A 248 -9.41 7.23 24.59
CA LEU A 248 -8.30 7.96 24.00
C LEU A 248 -7.45 8.67 25.07
N ARG A 249 -8.07 9.31 26.06
CA ARG A 249 -7.37 9.95 27.18
C ARG A 249 -6.63 8.92 28.04
N GLN A 250 -7.27 7.81 28.37
CA GLN A 250 -6.66 6.71 29.12
C GLN A 250 -5.42 6.16 28.40
N LEU A 251 -5.51 5.94 27.09
CA LEU A 251 -4.37 5.49 26.26
C LEU A 251 -3.25 6.53 26.21
N ASN A 252 -3.59 7.80 25.99
CA ASN A 252 -2.63 8.89 25.98
C ASN A 252 -1.89 9.04 27.31
N ASP A 253 -2.60 8.96 28.43
CA ASP A 253 -2.00 9.05 29.76
C ASP A 253 -1.10 7.87 30.08
N CYS A 254 -1.47 6.65 29.64
CA CYS A 254 -0.61 5.49 29.73
C CYS A 254 0.66 5.68 28.88
N CYS A 255 0.52 6.09 27.63
CA CYS A 255 1.65 6.36 26.74
C CYS A 255 2.60 7.41 27.34
N ARG A 256 2.05 8.52 27.87
CA ARG A 256 2.83 9.56 28.56
C ARG A 256 3.57 9.01 29.78
N ALA A 257 2.90 8.28 30.64
CA ALA A 257 3.49 7.72 31.85
C ALA A 257 4.60 6.70 31.55
N LYS A 258 4.52 6.02 30.43
CA LYS A 258 5.49 5.00 30.00
C LYS A 258 6.56 5.51 29.02
N GLY A 259 6.54 6.81 28.66
CA GLY A 259 7.47 7.38 27.70
C GLY A 259 7.33 6.81 26.29
N VAL A 260 6.13 6.46 25.87
CA VAL A 260 5.81 5.90 24.55
C VAL A 260 5.08 6.93 23.70
N LEU A 261 5.48 7.08 22.45
CA LEU A 261 4.72 7.80 21.42
C LEU A 261 3.93 6.78 20.61
N LEU A 262 2.62 6.87 20.61
CA LEU A 262 1.76 6.06 19.76
C LEU A 262 1.34 6.87 18.53
N ILE A 263 1.70 6.39 17.35
CA ILE A 263 1.33 6.97 16.07
C ILE A 263 0.21 6.13 15.45
N VAL A 264 -0.97 6.70 15.28
CA VAL A 264 -2.11 6.06 14.59
C VAL A 264 -2.10 6.51 13.13
N LYS A 265 -1.77 5.60 12.22
CA LYS A 265 -1.77 5.85 10.78
C LYS A 265 -3.17 5.60 10.22
N LYS A 266 -3.88 6.67 9.90
CA LYS A 266 -5.21 6.58 9.30
C LYS A 266 -5.15 5.97 7.90
N HIS A 267 -6.11 5.07 7.61
CA HIS A 267 -6.28 4.56 6.25
C HIS A 267 -6.91 5.64 5.36
N HIS A 268 -6.42 5.79 4.13
CA HIS A 268 -6.91 6.84 3.20
C HIS A 268 -8.40 6.71 2.82
N LEU A 269 -8.97 5.50 2.92
CA LEU A 269 -10.39 5.24 2.67
C LEU A 269 -11.26 5.34 3.94
N GLN A 270 -10.67 5.52 5.13
CA GLN A 270 -11.42 5.54 6.37
C GLN A 270 -12.22 6.83 6.51
N VAL A 271 -13.49 6.69 6.87
CA VAL A 271 -14.29 7.81 7.36
C VAL A 271 -13.67 8.27 8.68
N THR A 272 -13.26 9.54 8.74
CA THR A 272 -12.64 10.11 9.96
C THR A 272 -13.72 10.69 10.85
N TYR A 273 -13.62 10.37 12.14
CA TYR A 273 -14.38 11.04 13.19
C TYR A 273 -13.47 12.07 13.87
N ASP A 274 -14.04 13.19 14.27
CA ASP A 274 -13.34 14.19 15.04
C ASP A 274 -13.11 13.65 16.46
N LEU A 275 -11.86 13.27 16.73
CA LEU A 275 -11.44 12.95 18.09
C LEU A 275 -10.90 14.23 18.74
N PRO A 276 -11.24 14.49 20.02
CA PRO A 276 -10.74 15.66 20.71
C PRO A 276 -9.23 15.64 20.80
N GLY A 277 -8.61 16.76 20.44
CA GLY A 277 -7.14 16.89 20.41
C GLY A 277 -6.55 17.57 21.64
N GLU A 278 -7.38 18.25 22.45
CA GLU A 278 -6.88 19.01 23.60
C GLU A 278 -6.37 18.07 24.71
N GLY A 279 -5.10 18.22 25.07
CA GLY A 279 -4.45 17.39 26.09
C GLY A 279 -4.00 16.01 25.59
N ILE A 280 -4.12 15.71 24.29
CA ILE A 280 -3.62 14.49 23.66
C ILE A 280 -2.28 14.82 22.94
N ASP A 281 -1.17 14.35 23.48
CA ASP A 281 0.17 14.66 23.03
C ASP A 281 1.05 13.42 22.76
N HIS A 282 0.70 12.27 23.35
CA HIS A 282 1.42 11.00 23.15
C HIS A 282 0.70 10.02 22.21
N VAL A 283 -0.52 10.36 21.75
CA VAL A 283 -1.23 9.64 20.68
C VAL A 283 -1.38 10.60 19.49
N LEU A 284 -0.66 10.37 18.42
CA LEU A 284 -0.66 11.21 17.21
C LEU A 284 -1.39 10.52 16.07
N PHE A 285 -2.29 11.24 15.40
CA PHE A 285 -2.97 10.76 14.21
C PHE A 285 -2.29 11.32 12.97
N LEU A 286 -1.71 10.44 12.14
CA LEU A 286 -1.04 10.82 10.91
C LEU A 286 -1.78 10.25 9.68
N ASP A 287 -1.76 11.02 8.62
CA ASP A 287 -2.20 10.57 7.29
C ASP A 287 -1.02 10.50 6.29
N GLY A 288 -1.33 10.19 5.01
CA GLY A 288 -0.31 10.13 3.97
C GLY A 288 0.31 11.50 3.63
N ASN A 289 -0.39 12.63 3.89
CA ASN A 289 0.14 13.97 3.66
C ASN A 289 1.17 14.34 4.73
N ASP A 290 0.94 13.91 5.97
CA ASP A 290 1.87 14.16 7.07
C ASP A 290 3.19 13.41 6.86
N LEU A 291 3.13 12.18 6.37
CA LEU A 291 4.33 11.43 5.99
C LEU A 291 5.09 12.11 4.84
N ARG A 292 4.38 12.59 3.80
CA ARG A 292 5.00 13.33 2.70
C ARG A 292 5.66 14.62 3.17
N LYS A 293 5.04 15.39 4.07
CA LYS A 293 5.64 16.60 4.65
C LYS A 293 6.91 16.27 5.45
N GLY A 294 6.93 15.12 6.11
CA GLY A 294 8.10 14.59 6.81
C GLY A 294 9.14 13.94 5.90
N ASN A 295 8.91 13.91 4.57
CA ASN A 295 9.70 13.17 3.58
C ASN A 295 9.94 11.70 3.99
N ALA A 296 8.98 11.12 4.71
CA ALA A 296 9.08 9.77 5.26
C ALA A 296 8.25 8.78 4.45
N ASP A 297 8.83 7.63 4.14
CA ASP A 297 8.08 6.48 3.65
C ASP A 297 7.53 5.67 4.81
N LEU A 298 6.34 5.09 4.63
CA LEU A 298 5.68 4.32 5.67
C LEU A 298 6.51 3.11 6.12
N TYR A 299 7.14 2.38 5.18
CA TYR A 299 7.91 1.19 5.50
C TYR A 299 9.26 1.54 6.15
N GLU A 300 9.87 2.64 5.73
CA GLU A 300 11.05 3.20 6.41
C GLU A 300 10.69 3.65 7.84
N LEU A 301 9.52 4.25 8.05
CA LEU A 301 9.04 4.65 9.38
C LEU A 301 8.74 3.42 10.26
N LEU A 302 8.06 2.40 9.74
CA LEU A 302 7.81 1.14 10.44
C LEU A 302 9.10 0.51 10.95
N ALA A 303 10.18 0.54 10.16
CA ALA A 303 11.48 0.03 10.58
C ALA A 303 12.06 0.75 11.80
N GLN A 304 11.67 2.00 12.03
CA GLN A 304 12.17 2.83 13.14
C GLN A 304 11.33 2.69 14.43
N THR A 305 10.14 2.07 14.36
CA THR A 305 9.27 1.88 15.53
C THR A 305 9.72 0.72 16.41
N ASP A 306 9.37 0.75 17.68
CA ASP A 306 9.69 -0.28 18.67
C ASP A 306 8.65 -1.42 18.71
N GLY A 307 7.52 -1.24 18.05
CA GLY A 307 6.46 -2.22 17.91
C GLY A 307 5.34 -1.71 17.00
N MET A 308 4.45 -2.59 16.61
CA MET A 308 3.30 -2.27 15.77
C MET A 308 2.01 -2.80 16.39
N ILE A 309 0.95 -1.97 16.33
CA ILE A 309 -0.43 -2.38 16.61
C ILE A 309 -1.18 -2.43 15.28
N THR A 310 -1.96 -3.46 15.09
CA THR A 310 -2.85 -3.59 13.95
C THR A 310 -4.03 -4.49 14.31
N ASP A 311 -4.74 -4.96 13.31
CA ASP A 311 -5.80 -5.96 13.44
C ASP A 311 -5.62 -7.03 12.35
N TYR A 312 -6.37 -6.95 11.29
CA TYR A 312 -6.36 -7.91 10.16
C TYR A 312 -5.56 -7.41 8.96
N SER A 313 -4.71 -6.39 9.14
CA SER A 313 -3.93 -5.80 8.06
C SER A 313 -2.80 -6.71 7.61
N SER A 314 -2.56 -6.76 6.29
CA SER A 314 -1.39 -7.41 5.70
C SER A 314 -0.04 -6.83 6.16
N ALA A 315 -0.04 -5.60 6.69
CA ALA A 315 1.16 -4.97 7.22
C ALA A 315 1.75 -5.75 8.40
N ALA A 316 0.93 -6.51 9.16
CA ALA A 316 1.43 -7.39 10.22
C ALA A 316 2.35 -8.49 9.67
N ILE A 317 1.98 -9.08 8.52
CA ILE A 317 2.79 -10.09 7.86
C ILE A 317 4.15 -9.50 7.47
N ASP A 318 4.15 -8.33 6.84
CA ASP A 318 5.38 -7.64 6.47
C ASP A 318 6.22 -7.27 7.71
N TYR A 319 5.59 -6.80 8.79
CA TYR A 319 6.28 -6.37 10.00
C TYR A 319 6.98 -7.52 10.75
N MET A 320 6.54 -8.77 10.58
CA MET A 320 7.24 -9.95 11.14
C MET A 320 8.70 -10.01 10.69
N LEU A 321 9.04 -9.47 9.51
CA LEU A 321 10.41 -9.40 9.00
C LEU A 321 11.36 -8.54 9.87
N LEU A 322 10.80 -7.67 10.72
CA LEU A 322 11.57 -6.82 11.64
C LEU A 322 11.85 -7.50 12.98
N ASP A 323 11.18 -8.61 13.29
CA ASP A 323 11.24 -9.33 14.56
C ASP A 323 11.04 -8.41 15.78
N LYS A 324 10.00 -7.56 15.71
CA LYS A 324 9.62 -6.61 16.76
C LYS A 324 8.23 -6.94 17.31
N PRO A 325 7.89 -6.46 18.53
CA PRO A 325 6.59 -6.68 19.13
C PRO A 325 5.40 -6.34 18.22
N LEU A 326 4.42 -7.25 18.16
CA LEU A 326 3.15 -7.08 17.45
C LEU A 326 1.98 -7.18 18.43
N GLY A 327 1.01 -6.27 18.27
CA GLY A 327 -0.28 -6.31 18.95
C GLY A 327 -1.42 -6.33 17.95
N TYR A 328 -2.40 -7.19 18.17
CA TYR A 328 -3.58 -7.36 17.32
C TYR A 328 -4.84 -6.96 18.09
N THR A 329 -5.56 -5.93 17.65
CA THR A 329 -6.87 -5.56 18.20
C THR A 329 -7.94 -6.47 17.60
N LEU A 330 -8.58 -7.27 18.42
CA LEU A 330 -9.49 -8.35 18.03
C LEU A 330 -10.85 -8.24 18.72
N ASP A 331 -11.24 -7.04 19.17
CA ASP A 331 -12.50 -6.76 19.85
C ASP A 331 -13.74 -7.05 18.99
N ASP A 332 -13.61 -7.02 17.68
CA ASP A 332 -14.67 -7.33 16.72
C ASP A 332 -14.41 -8.60 15.88
N PHE A 333 -13.54 -9.51 16.35
CA PHE A 333 -13.06 -10.65 15.57
C PHE A 333 -14.19 -11.50 14.96
N ASP A 334 -15.18 -11.90 15.77
CA ASP A 334 -16.26 -12.77 15.31
C ASP A 334 -17.14 -12.06 14.26
N GLN A 335 -17.41 -10.76 14.47
CA GLN A 335 -18.17 -9.94 13.51
C GLN A 335 -17.42 -9.78 12.18
N TYR A 336 -16.09 -9.65 12.26
CA TYR A 336 -15.25 -9.52 11.07
C TYR A 336 -15.17 -10.85 10.29
N GLU A 337 -15.10 -11.99 10.99
CA GLU A 337 -15.15 -13.33 10.42
C GLU A 337 -16.44 -13.55 9.64
N ASP A 338 -17.60 -13.21 10.25
CA ASP A 338 -18.91 -13.32 9.61
C ASP A 338 -19.04 -12.43 8.36
N ALA A 339 -18.44 -11.23 8.38
CA ALA A 339 -18.55 -10.26 7.30
C ALA A 339 -17.59 -10.53 6.13
N ARG A 340 -16.38 -11.01 6.40
CA ARG A 340 -15.29 -11.11 5.42
C ARG A 340 -14.68 -12.50 5.30
N GLY A 341 -14.69 -13.28 6.38
CA GLY A 341 -13.96 -14.55 6.47
C GLY A 341 -12.45 -14.38 6.49
N TRP A 342 -11.75 -15.50 6.52
CA TRP A 342 -10.30 -15.56 6.62
C TRP A 342 -9.67 -16.32 5.46
N SER A 343 -8.41 -15.99 5.16
CA SER A 343 -7.59 -16.71 4.18
C SER A 343 -7.07 -18.06 4.70
N PHE A 344 -7.12 -18.28 6.01
CA PHE A 344 -6.64 -19.49 6.68
C PHE A 344 -7.68 -20.01 7.66
N ASP A 345 -7.74 -21.33 7.82
CA ASP A 345 -8.38 -21.92 8.98
C ASP A 345 -7.57 -21.58 10.24
N ASN A 346 -8.26 -21.34 11.35
CA ASN A 346 -7.63 -20.95 12.62
C ASN A 346 -6.66 -19.76 12.50
N VAL A 347 -7.10 -18.71 11.86
CA VAL A 347 -6.26 -17.54 11.52
C VAL A 347 -5.45 -16.99 12.69
N LYS A 348 -5.97 -17.07 13.94
CA LYS A 348 -5.26 -16.61 15.15
C LYS A 348 -3.93 -17.34 15.40
N ASP A 349 -3.79 -18.58 14.93
CA ASP A 349 -2.54 -19.34 15.04
C ASP A 349 -1.39 -18.73 14.21
N TYR A 350 -1.75 -17.88 13.25
CA TYR A 350 -0.84 -17.15 12.36
C TYR A 350 -0.67 -15.67 12.72
N MET A 351 -1.19 -15.26 13.87
CA MET A 351 -1.10 -13.89 14.39
C MET A 351 -0.17 -13.85 15.62
N PRO A 352 1.17 -13.95 15.42
CA PRO A 352 2.14 -14.09 16.51
C PRO A 352 2.39 -12.76 17.23
N GLY A 353 1.57 -12.45 18.21
CA GLY A 353 1.63 -11.23 19.01
C GLY A 353 0.55 -11.19 20.08
N HIS A 354 0.46 -10.07 20.77
CA HIS A 354 -0.58 -9.84 21.75
C HIS A 354 -1.95 -9.78 21.10
N HIS A 355 -2.87 -10.68 21.47
CA HIS A 355 -4.27 -10.63 21.07
C HIS A 355 -5.03 -9.75 22.08
N MET A 356 -5.42 -8.56 21.66
CA MET A 356 -6.02 -7.55 22.50
C MET A 356 -7.53 -7.45 22.23
N TYR A 357 -8.31 -7.80 23.21
CA TYR A 357 -9.78 -7.77 23.17
C TYR A 357 -10.37 -6.62 23.99
N THR A 358 -9.58 -6.08 24.90
CA THR A 358 -9.98 -5.03 25.82
C THR A 358 -8.98 -3.88 25.84
N MET A 359 -9.39 -2.76 26.44
CA MET A 359 -8.51 -1.62 26.66
C MET A 359 -7.34 -1.97 27.59
N GLU A 360 -7.58 -2.81 28.60
CA GLU A 360 -6.55 -3.30 29.52
C GLU A 360 -5.45 -4.08 28.76
N ASP A 361 -5.82 -4.90 27.79
CA ASP A 361 -4.85 -5.64 26.95
C ASP A 361 -3.98 -4.67 26.14
N LEU A 362 -4.60 -3.63 25.56
CA LEU A 362 -3.90 -2.59 24.81
C LEU A 362 -2.90 -1.84 25.69
N LEU A 363 -3.31 -1.43 26.90
CA LEU A 363 -2.43 -0.75 27.85
C LEU A 363 -1.30 -1.65 28.34
N ALA A 364 -1.57 -2.95 28.55
CA ALA A 364 -0.55 -3.94 28.88
C ALA A 364 0.50 -4.08 27.77
N PHE A 365 0.07 -4.14 26.49
CA PHE A 365 0.99 -4.17 25.35
C PHE A 365 1.88 -2.92 25.29
N VAL A 366 1.32 -1.72 25.50
CA VAL A 366 2.12 -0.48 25.57
C VAL A 366 3.15 -0.58 26.69
N GLY A 367 2.77 -1.15 27.86
CA GLY A 367 3.68 -1.38 28.97
C GLY A 367 4.81 -2.36 28.64
N ASP A 368 4.50 -3.46 27.94
CA ASP A 368 5.50 -4.45 27.52
C ASP A 368 6.54 -3.85 26.58
N VAL A 369 6.09 -3.10 25.57
CA VAL A 369 6.99 -2.42 24.65
C VAL A 369 7.86 -1.38 25.36
N ALA A 370 7.29 -0.58 26.27
CA ALA A 370 8.03 0.40 27.05
C ALA A 370 9.16 -0.25 27.85
N GLU A 371 8.93 -1.43 28.42
CA GLU A 371 9.85 -2.19 29.25
C GLU A 371 10.76 -3.14 28.42
N GLY A 372 10.61 -3.15 27.07
CA GLY A 372 11.41 -4.00 26.18
C GLY A 372 11.06 -5.49 26.28
N ARG A 373 9.85 -5.83 26.75
CA ARG A 373 9.38 -7.22 26.81
C ARG A 373 8.70 -7.61 25.49
N ASP A 374 8.99 -8.81 25.05
CA ASP A 374 8.40 -9.41 23.86
C ASP A 374 8.18 -10.92 24.04
N PRO A 375 7.06 -11.32 24.64
CA PRO A 375 6.80 -12.73 24.93
C PRO A 375 6.50 -13.57 23.67
N TYR A 376 6.24 -12.94 22.52
CA TYR A 376 5.85 -13.61 21.27
C TYR A 376 6.96 -13.71 20.23
N ALA A 377 8.20 -13.37 20.55
CA ALA A 377 9.33 -13.46 19.62
C ALA A 377 9.53 -14.90 19.07
N ALA A 378 9.39 -15.92 19.94
CA ALA A 378 9.49 -17.32 19.51
C ALA A 378 8.35 -17.75 18.57
N ASP A 379 7.14 -17.25 18.80
CA ASP A 379 6.00 -17.51 17.91
C ASP A 379 6.19 -16.83 16.56
N ARG A 380 6.69 -15.58 16.50
CA ARG A 380 7.04 -14.92 15.24
C ARG A 380 8.09 -15.71 14.46
N ALA A 381 9.16 -16.15 15.12
CA ALA A 381 10.19 -16.96 14.48
C ALA A 381 9.63 -18.28 13.88
N ARG A 382 8.63 -18.89 14.53
CA ARG A 382 7.95 -20.10 14.07
C ARG A 382 7.01 -19.84 12.87
N ILE A 383 6.32 -18.68 12.86
CA ILE A 383 5.30 -18.35 11.86
C ILE A 383 5.91 -17.69 10.62
N LEU A 384 6.96 -16.87 10.78
CA LEU A 384 7.60 -16.13 9.70
C LEU A 384 7.88 -16.98 8.44
N PRO A 385 8.51 -18.16 8.52
CA PRO A 385 8.81 -18.97 7.32
C PRO A 385 7.58 -19.56 6.65
N GLN A 386 6.41 -19.49 7.29
CA GLN A 386 5.14 -19.90 6.69
C GLN A 386 4.48 -18.77 5.90
N MET A 387 4.86 -17.51 6.19
CA MET A 387 4.31 -16.31 5.56
C MET A 387 5.23 -15.71 4.51
N HIS A 388 6.53 -15.98 4.63
CA HIS A 388 7.57 -15.46 3.75
C HIS A 388 8.50 -16.58 3.29
N THR A 389 8.65 -16.74 1.97
CA THR A 389 9.69 -17.63 1.39
C THR A 389 11.08 -17.05 1.57
N TYR A 390 11.18 -15.73 1.49
CA TYR A 390 12.44 -14.99 1.67
C TYR A 390 12.27 -13.91 2.74
N THR A 391 13.39 -13.53 3.37
CA THR A 391 13.41 -12.51 4.41
C THR A 391 14.10 -11.20 4.00
N ASP A 392 14.70 -11.18 2.79
CA ASP A 392 15.37 -10.00 2.22
C ASP A 392 15.57 -10.10 0.70
N GLY A 393 16.07 -9.01 0.09
CA GLY A 393 16.47 -8.96 -1.32
C GLY A 393 15.31 -9.18 -2.28
N PHE A 394 14.13 -8.71 -1.94
CA PHE A 394 12.91 -8.90 -2.73
C PHE A 394 13.01 -8.23 -4.09
N SER A 395 13.43 -6.97 -4.14
CA SER A 395 13.62 -6.22 -5.39
C SER A 395 14.67 -6.86 -6.29
N ARG A 396 15.78 -7.33 -5.69
CA ARG A 396 16.84 -8.03 -6.42
C ARG A 396 16.33 -9.31 -7.07
N ARG A 397 15.59 -10.14 -6.33
CA ARG A 397 15.02 -11.40 -6.86
C ARG A 397 14.07 -11.17 -8.01
N ILE A 398 13.23 -10.13 -7.91
CA ILE A 398 12.31 -9.74 -8.98
C ILE A 398 13.11 -9.26 -10.21
N ALA A 399 14.11 -8.41 -10.02
CA ALA A 399 14.96 -7.94 -11.11
C ALA A 399 15.69 -9.10 -11.81
N GLU A 400 16.30 -10.01 -11.06
CA GLU A 400 16.97 -11.20 -11.57
C GLU A 400 16.00 -12.14 -12.32
N TYR A 401 14.79 -12.37 -11.78
CA TYR A 401 13.78 -13.23 -12.40
C TYR A 401 13.34 -12.72 -13.77
N PHE A 402 13.16 -11.41 -13.92
CA PHE A 402 12.76 -10.79 -15.19
C PHE A 402 13.93 -10.37 -16.08
N GLY A 403 15.18 -10.56 -15.65
CA GLY A 403 16.39 -10.23 -16.42
C GLY A 403 16.59 -8.72 -16.61
N LEU A 404 16.23 -7.90 -15.61
CA LEU A 404 16.38 -6.45 -15.63
C LEU A 404 17.83 -6.00 -15.47
#